data_0305e78e38334f497533f930c45baa2b
#
_entry.id   0305e78e38334f497533f930c45baa2b
#
_cell.length_a   1.000
_cell.length_b   1.000
_cell.length_c   1.000
_cell.angle_alpha   90.00
_cell.angle_beta   90.00
_cell.angle_gamma   90.00
#
_symmetry.space_group_name_H-M   'P 1'
#
loop_
_entity.id
_entity.type
_entity.pdbx_description
1 polymer ?
#
loop_
_entity_poly.entity_id
_entity_poly.type
_entity_poly.pdbx_seq_one_letter_code
_entity_poly.pdbx_strand_id
1 'polypeptide(L)'
;MKKTGIFLTTALTASIAAGGVAFSGWNEGGGEQDDATKVFLTFKDKTDEEKKKIRADGVAVYEVCSACHLPEGWGTKDGTFPQLAGQSAAVIIKQLADIRAQNRDNPTMYPFALPKEIKNAAPEVGGGPYAIAAVAEYIENIPMNPDPGVGPGDDLELGAKLYKDNCVRCHGENGEGIKEKFFPRIQGQHYKYLLRQFEWIRDGKRRNANPDMVKQINGFSNKDMKAVIDFVSRQKPPKADLAESKDWLNPDFD
;
A
#
# COMPACT_ATOMS: atom_id res chain seq x y z
N MET A 1 37.43 49.49 -46.93
CA MET A 1 36.57 49.45 -45.74
C MET A 1 36.19 48.00 -45.53
N LYS A 2 36.88 47.34 -44.59
CA LYS A 2 36.65 45.92 -44.25
C LYS A 2 35.82 45.89 -42.96
N LYS A 3 34.60 45.27 -43.00
CA LYS A 3 33.78 45.03 -41.80
C LYS A 3 34.13 43.65 -41.25
N THR A 4 34.73 43.64 -40.09
CA THR A 4 34.99 42.43 -39.28
C THR A 4 33.71 42.04 -38.51
N GLY A 5 33.12 40.90 -38.82
CA GLY A 5 32.01 40.35 -38.07
C GLY A 5 32.56 39.52 -36.88
N ILE A 6 32.10 39.84 -35.70
CA ILE A 6 32.37 39.07 -34.46
C ILE A 6 31.31 37.99 -34.35
N PHE A 7 31.74 36.72 -34.43
CA PHE A 7 30.89 35.56 -34.11
C PHE A 7 30.91 35.34 -32.60
N LEU A 8 29.76 35.56 -31.98
CA LEU A 8 29.53 35.20 -30.57
C LEU A 8 29.12 33.71 -30.53
N THR A 9 30.03 32.86 -30.06
CA THR A 9 29.74 31.47 -29.78
C THR A 9 29.12 31.40 -28.39
N THR A 10 27.81 31.20 -28.33
CA THR A 10 27.11 30.85 -27.09
C THR A 10 27.36 29.38 -26.78
N ALA A 11 28.16 29.12 -25.74
CA ALA A 11 28.33 27.80 -25.17
C ALA A 11 27.03 27.39 -24.44
N LEU A 12 26.35 26.39 -24.98
CA LEU A 12 25.19 25.79 -24.35
C LEU A 12 25.70 24.84 -23.24
N THR A 13 25.69 25.28 -22.00
CA THR A 13 25.94 24.41 -20.85
C THR A 13 24.72 23.54 -20.64
N ALA A 14 24.84 22.28 -21.03
CA ALA A 14 23.85 21.27 -20.68
C ALA A 14 23.93 20.95 -19.16
N SER A 15 23.04 21.53 -18.40
CA SER A 15 22.82 21.12 -17.01
C SER A 15 22.22 19.72 -17.02
N ILE A 16 23.01 18.73 -16.61
CA ILE A 16 22.50 17.39 -16.31
C ILE A 16 21.67 17.54 -15.01
N ALA A 17 20.37 17.72 -15.16
CA ALA A 17 19.46 17.58 -14.06
C ALA A 17 19.50 16.10 -13.65
N ALA A 18 20.00 15.82 -12.43
CA ALA A 18 19.84 14.54 -11.78
C ALA A 18 18.35 14.20 -11.82
N GLY A 19 18.01 13.16 -12.58
CA GLY A 19 16.65 12.70 -12.73
C GLY A 19 16.12 12.15 -11.41
N GLY A 20 15.58 13.04 -10.58
CA GLY A 20 14.64 12.65 -9.57
C GLY A 20 13.46 12.01 -10.28
N VAL A 21 13.18 10.75 -9.99
CA VAL A 21 11.98 10.08 -10.44
C VAL A 21 10.81 10.90 -9.89
N ALA A 22 10.25 11.75 -10.74
CA ALA A 22 9.03 12.45 -10.38
C ALA A 22 7.96 11.38 -10.23
N PHE A 23 7.56 11.10 -9.00
CA PHE A 23 6.37 10.34 -8.70
C PHE A 23 5.16 11.13 -9.21
N SER A 24 4.87 10.99 -10.50
CA SER A 24 3.60 11.43 -11.09
C SER A 24 2.51 10.41 -10.72
N GLY A 25 2.36 10.17 -9.41
CA GLY A 25 1.24 9.42 -8.86
C GLY A 25 0.08 10.40 -8.66
N TRP A 26 -1.10 10.04 -9.10
CA TRP A 26 -2.36 10.68 -8.79
C TRP A 26 -2.37 11.16 -7.32
N ASN A 27 -2.08 12.43 -7.18
CA ASN A 27 -1.78 13.11 -5.93
C ASN A 27 -3.06 13.79 -5.45
N GLU A 28 -3.87 13.06 -4.67
CA GLU A 28 -4.96 13.71 -3.95
C GLU A 28 -4.77 13.65 -2.43
N GLY A 29 -3.72 12.96 -1.94
CA GLY A 29 -3.39 12.87 -0.52
C GLY A 29 -2.65 14.07 0.07
N GLY A 30 -2.15 14.99 -0.75
CA GLY A 30 -1.49 16.23 -0.31
C GLY A 30 -0.29 16.04 0.62
N GLY A 31 0.24 17.13 1.16
CA GLY A 31 1.52 17.26 1.86
C GLY A 31 1.88 16.15 2.88
N GLU A 32 0.93 15.56 3.63
CA GLU A 32 1.27 14.54 4.62
C GLU A 32 1.73 13.21 4.02
N GLN A 33 1.13 12.78 2.90
CA GLN A 33 1.61 11.61 2.17
C GLN A 33 3.04 11.82 1.68
N ASP A 34 3.31 12.99 1.09
CA ASP A 34 4.62 13.32 0.56
C ASP A 34 5.66 13.41 1.67
N ASP A 35 5.32 14.00 2.80
CA ASP A 35 6.22 14.13 3.95
C ASP A 35 6.51 12.77 4.60
N ALA A 36 5.51 11.93 4.82
CA ALA A 36 5.72 10.59 5.34
C ALA A 36 6.52 9.70 4.37
N THR A 37 6.28 9.85 3.06
CA THR A 37 7.05 9.14 2.03
C THR A 37 8.51 9.59 2.02
N LYS A 38 8.79 10.89 2.12
CA LYS A 38 10.17 11.42 2.23
C LYS A 38 10.87 10.85 3.45
N VAL A 39 10.22 10.85 4.61
CA VAL A 39 10.77 10.25 5.84
C VAL A 39 11.06 8.77 5.63
N PHE A 40 10.10 8.00 5.13
CA PHE A 40 10.27 6.57 4.86
C PHE A 40 11.47 6.28 3.96
N LEU A 41 11.65 7.05 2.88
CA LEU A 41 12.76 6.88 1.95
C LEU A 41 14.15 7.07 2.59
N THR A 42 14.24 7.77 3.73
CA THR A 42 15.51 7.92 4.47
C THR A 42 15.87 6.68 5.29
N PHE A 43 14.91 5.78 5.56
CA PHE A 43 15.14 4.62 6.45
C PHE A 43 16.14 3.63 5.89
N LYS A 44 16.24 3.50 4.57
CA LYS A 44 17.23 2.64 3.89
C LYS A 44 18.68 3.00 4.26
N ASP A 45 18.95 4.30 4.51
CA ASP A 45 20.29 4.83 4.78
C ASP A 45 20.63 4.89 6.29
N LYS A 46 19.74 4.37 7.15
CA LYS A 46 19.88 4.33 8.58
C LYS A 46 20.80 3.20 9.05
N THR A 47 21.49 3.43 10.17
CA THR A 47 22.27 2.39 10.86
C THR A 47 21.36 1.29 11.41
N ASP A 48 21.92 0.14 11.78
CA ASP A 48 21.15 -0.96 12.33
C ASP A 48 20.45 -0.58 13.65
N GLU A 49 21.10 0.22 14.51
CA GLU A 49 20.50 0.72 15.75
C GLU A 49 19.34 1.68 15.47
N GLU A 50 19.47 2.57 14.47
CA GLU A 50 18.38 3.44 14.05
C GLU A 50 17.21 2.62 13.46
N LYS A 51 17.48 1.60 12.65
CA LYS A 51 16.46 0.70 12.11
C LYS A 51 15.72 -0.07 13.21
N LYS A 52 16.47 -0.55 14.22
CA LYS A 52 15.86 -1.19 15.40
C LYS A 52 14.92 -0.23 16.13
N LYS A 53 15.35 1.02 16.29
CA LYS A 53 14.48 2.06 16.88
C LYS A 53 13.25 2.33 16.01
N ILE A 54 13.40 2.49 14.69
CA ILE A 54 12.28 2.70 13.76
C ILE A 54 11.28 1.54 13.87
N ARG A 55 11.76 0.29 13.96
CA ARG A 55 10.91 -0.87 14.18
C ARG A 55 10.15 -0.77 15.50
N ALA A 56 10.83 -0.47 16.61
CA ALA A 56 10.19 -0.32 17.92
C ALA A 56 9.13 0.80 17.93
N ASP A 57 9.43 1.93 17.30
CA ASP A 57 8.48 3.04 17.13
C ASP A 57 7.28 2.59 16.27
N GLY A 58 7.52 1.80 15.23
CA GLY A 58 6.48 1.21 14.39
C GLY A 58 5.57 0.25 15.15
N VAL A 59 6.13 -0.60 16.02
CA VAL A 59 5.37 -1.48 16.94
C VAL A 59 4.47 -0.65 17.86
N ALA A 60 5.05 0.36 18.55
CA ALA A 60 4.30 1.22 19.45
C ALA A 60 3.12 1.91 18.77
N VAL A 61 3.31 2.41 17.55
CA VAL A 61 2.21 2.97 16.74
C VAL A 61 1.20 1.89 16.31
N TYR A 62 1.67 0.67 16.01
CA TYR A 62 0.82 -0.41 15.55
C TYR A 62 -0.14 -0.93 16.63
N GLU A 63 0.13 -0.71 17.92
CA GLU A 63 -0.75 -1.13 19.02
C GLU A 63 -2.20 -0.67 18.81
N VAL A 64 -2.43 0.57 18.36
CA VAL A 64 -3.79 1.07 18.09
C VAL A 64 -4.44 0.35 16.90
N CYS A 65 -3.66 -0.20 15.98
CA CYS A 65 -4.13 -0.91 14.79
C CYS A 65 -4.45 -2.37 15.09
N SER A 66 -3.70 -2.98 16.02
CA SER A 66 -3.79 -4.40 16.37
C SER A 66 -5.15 -4.81 16.92
N ALA A 67 -5.86 -3.88 17.56
CA ALA A 67 -7.21 -4.12 18.09
C ALA A 67 -8.22 -4.60 17.02
N CYS A 68 -8.03 -4.19 15.76
CA CYS A 68 -8.90 -4.58 14.64
C CYS A 68 -8.17 -5.47 13.64
N HIS A 69 -6.90 -5.16 13.35
CA HIS A 69 -6.12 -5.89 12.36
C HIS A 69 -5.35 -7.08 12.92
N LEU A 70 -5.50 -7.36 14.22
CA LEU A 70 -4.79 -8.36 15.03
C LEU A 70 -3.30 -8.03 15.21
N PRO A 71 -2.64 -8.55 16.25
CA PRO A 71 -1.20 -8.41 16.44
C PRO A 71 -0.38 -8.84 15.22
N GLU A 72 -0.79 -9.90 14.55
CA GLU A 72 -0.16 -10.45 13.36
C GLU A 72 -0.41 -9.61 12.09
N GLY A 73 -1.26 -8.60 12.14
CA GLY A 73 -1.63 -7.82 10.97
C GLY A 73 -2.46 -8.57 9.93
N TRP A 74 -3.01 -9.70 10.30
CA TRP A 74 -3.69 -10.61 9.35
C TRP A 74 -5.16 -10.25 9.08
N GLY A 75 -5.76 -9.41 9.95
CA GLY A 75 -7.17 -9.08 9.85
C GLY A 75 -8.09 -10.29 10.01
N THR A 76 -9.25 -10.28 9.37
CA THR A 76 -10.27 -11.32 9.56
C THR A 76 -10.70 -11.96 8.23
N LYS A 77 -10.83 -13.29 8.20
CA LYS A 77 -11.19 -14.05 6.98
C LYS A 77 -12.57 -13.71 6.41
N ASP A 78 -13.44 -13.13 7.23
CA ASP A 78 -14.73 -12.58 6.78
C ASP A 78 -14.57 -11.27 5.99
N GLY A 79 -13.36 -10.73 5.93
CA GLY A 79 -13.01 -9.52 5.21
C GLY A 79 -13.46 -8.22 5.88
N THR A 80 -13.95 -8.25 7.12
CA THR A 80 -14.28 -7.04 7.88
C THR A 80 -13.05 -6.19 8.03
N PHE A 81 -11.96 -6.75 8.53
CA PHE A 81 -10.65 -6.12 8.61
C PHE A 81 -9.67 -6.77 7.62
N PRO A 82 -9.01 -5.98 6.74
CA PRO A 82 -8.04 -6.53 5.80
C PRO A 82 -6.76 -6.98 6.49
N GLN A 83 -6.06 -7.92 5.86
CA GLN A 83 -4.65 -8.14 6.14
C GLN A 83 -3.84 -6.90 5.79
N LEU A 84 -3.04 -6.42 6.73
CA LEU A 84 -2.05 -5.35 6.54
C LEU A 84 -0.66 -5.92 6.33
N ALA A 85 -0.33 -7.01 7.03
CA ALA A 85 0.97 -7.68 6.98
C ALA A 85 1.48 -7.86 5.55
N GLY A 86 2.73 -7.47 5.32
CA GLY A 86 3.40 -7.57 4.03
C GLY A 86 2.92 -6.60 2.95
N GLN A 87 2.01 -5.69 3.25
CA GLN A 87 1.64 -4.63 2.29
C GLN A 87 2.75 -3.58 2.22
N SER A 88 3.06 -3.10 1.01
CA SER A 88 4.14 -2.12 0.85
C SER A 88 3.91 -0.86 1.66
N ALA A 89 4.97 -0.35 2.30
CA ALA A 89 4.93 0.86 3.11
C ALA A 89 4.39 2.07 2.33
N ALA A 90 4.76 2.22 1.06
CA ALA A 90 4.25 3.28 0.21
C ALA A 90 2.72 3.25 0.08
N VAL A 91 2.12 2.05 -0.06
CA VAL A 91 0.66 1.89 -0.10
C VAL A 91 0.04 2.19 1.27
N ILE A 92 0.62 1.72 2.37
CA ILE A 92 0.13 2.00 3.73
C ILE A 92 0.14 3.51 4.01
N ILE A 93 1.25 4.20 3.73
CA ILE A 93 1.37 5.66 3.88
C ILE A 93 0.26 6.36 3.10
N LYS A 94 0.09 6.01 1.82
CA LYS A 94 -0.95 6.61 1.00
C LYS A 94 -2.35 6.37 1.56
N GLN A 95 -2.66 5.15 1.98
CA GLN A 95 -4.00 4.83 2.49
C GLN A 95 -4.31 5.58 3.80
N LEU A 96 -3.34 5.70 4.71
CA LEU A 96 -3.52 6.44 5.95
C LEU A 96 -3.69 7.94 5.69
N ALA A 97 -2.87 8.53 4.82
CA ALA A 97 -3.00 9.92 4.41
C ALA A 97 -4.36 10.21 3.74
N ASP A 98 -4.81 9.34 2.84
CA ASP A 98 -6.11 9.47 2.17
C ASP A 98 -7.29 9.35 3.15
N ILE A 99 -7.20 8.46 4.15
CA ILE A 99 -8.22 8.34 5.20
C ILE A 99 -8.27 9.62 6.04
N ARG A 100 -7.12 10.16 6.46
CA ARG A 100 -7.02 11.41 7.24
C ARG A 100 -7.57 12.60 6.48
N ALA A 101 -7.23 12.71 5.21
CA ALA A 101 -7.73 13.77 4.32
C ALA A 101 -9.19 13.55 3.88
N GLN A 102 -9.82 12.45 4.31
CA GLN A 102 -11.17 12.03 3.88
C GLN A 102 -11.33 11.83 2.37
N ASN A 103 -10.22 11.65 1.65
CA ASN A 103 -10.24 11.23 0.25
C ASN A 103 -10.69 9.78 0.11
N ARG A 104 -10.33 8.94 1.10
CA ARG A 104 -10.86 7.59 1.25
C ARG A 104 -11.91 7.58 2.36
N ASP A 105 -13.16 7.42 1.95
CA ASP A 105 -14.26 7.28 2.90
C ASP A 105 -14.16 5.93 3.63
N ASN A 106 -13.80 6.00 4.90
CA ASN A 106 -13.73 4.85 5.80
C ASN A 106 -14.05 5.29 7.24
N PRO A 107 -15.35 5.43 7.57
CA PRO A 107 -15.78 5.93 8.88
C PRO A 107 -15.24 5.13 10.05
N THR A 108 -15.07 3.81 9.88
CA THR A 108 -14.53 2.92 10.92
C THR A 108 -13.06 3.20 11.22
N MET A 109 -12.26 3.42 10.16
CA MET A 109 -10.81 3.63 10.29
C MET A 109 -10.44 5.09 10.61
N TYR A 110 -11.30 6.05 10.22
CA TYR A 110 -10.99 7.47 10.32
C TYR A 110 -10.56 7.93 11.72
N PRO A 111 -11.28 7.59 12.82
CA PRO A 111 -10.85 7.99 14.16
C PRO A 111 -9.44 7.49 14.50
N PHE A 112 -9.11 6.25 14.17
CA PHE A 112 -7.83 5.60 14.51
C PHE A 112 -6.66 6.10 13.65
N ALA A 113 -6.94 6.65 12.47
CA ALA A 113 -5.92 7.24 11.61
C ALA A 113 -5.50 8.65 12.04
N LEU A 114 -6.24 9.31 12.93
CA LEU A 114 -5.97 10.70 13.33
C LEU A 114 -4.65 10.86 14.10
N PRO A 115 -3.90 11.96 13.88
CA PRO A 115 -2.63 12.21 14.57
C PRO A 115 -2.75 12.17 16.09
N LYS A 116 -3.87 12.63 16.64
CA LYS A 116 -4.15 12.63 18.08
C LYS A 116 -4.21 11.21 18.64
N GLU A 117 -4.91 10.31 17.96
CA GLU A 117 -5.08 8.93 18.45
C GLU A 117 -3.78 8.14 18.36
N ILE A 118 -3.02 8.32 17.27
CA ILE A 118 -1.69 7.72 17.15
C ILE A 118 -0.74 8.26 18.23
N LYS A 119 -0.76 9.58 18.48
CA LYS A 119 0.03 10.18 19.57
C LYS A 119 -0.39 9.69 20.96
N ASN A 120 -1.67 9.43 21.18
CA ASN A 120 -2.16 8.88 22.45
C ASN A 120 -1.63 7.45 22.67
N ALA A 121 -1.57 6.64 21.62
CA ALA A 121 -1.04 5.27 21.68
C ALA A 121 0.49 5.25 21.82
N ALA A 122 1.20 6.13 21.14
CA ALA A 122 2.67 6.20 21.12
C ALA A 122 3.14 7.66 21.36
N PRO A 123 3.07 8.17 22.62
CA PRO A 123 3.37 9.56 22.93
C PRO A 123 4.79 10.00 22.55
N GLU A 124 5.76 9.11 22.68
CA GLU A 124 7.18 9.33 22.37
C GLU A 124 7.47 9.37 20.86
N VAL A 125 6.61 8.73 20.04
CA VAL A 125 6.72 8.71 18.57
C VAL A 125 5.97 9.89 17.97
N GLY A 126 4.84 10.25 18.58
CA GLY A 126 3.94 11.29 18.10
C GLY A 126 2.97 10.80 17.01
N GLY A 127 2.26 11.74 16.38
CA GLY A 127 1.22 11.41 15.37
C GLY A 127 1.52 11.92 13.96
N GLY A 128 2.73 12.45 13.74
CA GLY A 128 3.12 13.11 12.49
C GLY A 128 3.64 12.16 11.39
N PRO A 129 4.28 12.71 10.35
CA PRO A 129 4.78 11.94 9.21
C PRO A 129 5.74 10.80 9.57
N TYR A 130 6.57 10.99 10.60
CA TYR A 130 7.47 9.95 11.09
C TYR A 130 6.71 8.73 11.62
N ALA A 131 5.68 8.93 12.43
CA ALA A 131 4.87 7.84 12.98
C ALA A 131 4.20 7.01 11.85
N ILE A 132 3.70 7.71 10.83
CA ILE A 132 3.14 7.04 9.64
C ILE A 132 4.20 6.23 8.89
N ALA A 133 5.40 6.79 8.71
CA ALA A 133 6.48 6.10 8.04
C ALA A 133 6.96 4.87 8.85
N ALA A 134 7.11 5.01 10.18
CA ALA A 134 7.55 3.94 11.06
C ALA A 134 6.55 2.77 11.12
N VAL A 135 5.25 3.06 11.27
CA VAL A 135 4.23 2.00 11.27
C VAL A 135 4.10 1.34 9.90
N ALA A 136 4.28 2.08 8.81
CA ALA A 136 4.24 1.52 7.46
C ALA A 136 5.43 0.58 7.20
N GLU A 137 6.63 0.97 7.64
CA GLU A 137 7.82 0.11 7.61
C GLU A 137 7.61 -1.17 8.43
N TYR A 138 7.06 -1.03 9.64
CA TYR A 138 6.75 -2.17 10.48
C TYR A 138 5.77 -3.14 9.78
N ILE A 139 4.66 -2.64 9.26
CA ILE A 139 3.62 -3.43 8.57
C ILE A 139 4.18 -4.16 7.35
N GLU A 140 5.03 -3.51 6.53
CA GLU A 140 5.65 -4.13 5.35
C GLU A 140 6.48 -5.37 5.74
N ASN A 141 7.02 -5.39 6.95
CA ASN A 141 7.91 -6.45 7.46
C ASN A 141 7.21 -7.47 8.38
N ILE A 142 5.92 -7.35 8.65
CA ILE A 142 5.16 -8.41 9.35
C ILE A 142 4.95 -9.58 8.38
N PRO A 143 5.24 -10.83 8.79
CA PRO A 143 4.97 -12.01 7.98
C PRO A 143 3.48 -12.16 7.65
N MET A 144 3.19 -12.43 6.38
CA MET A 144 1.81 -12.57 5.90
C MET A 144 1.17 -13.89 6.36
N ASN A 145 -0.16 -13.87 6.45
CA ASN A 145 -0.94 -15.07 6.77
C ASN A 145 -0.77 -16.15 5.68
N PRO A 146 -0.32 -17.36 6.00
CA PRO A 146 -0.23 -18.46 5.04
C PRO A 146 -1.59 -19.06 4.66
N ASP A 147 -2.66 -18.72 5.41
CA ASP A 147 -4.01 -19.24 5.25
C ASP A 147 -5.08 -18.12 5.22
N PRO A 148 -5.04 -17.20 4.22
CA PRO A 148 -6.04 -16.15 4.09
C PRO A 148 -7.41 -16.73 3.69
N GLY A 149 -8.48 -15.94 3.89
CA GLY A 149 -9.80 -16.30 3.39
C GLY A 149 -9.85 -16.30 1.85
N VAL A 150 -10.15 -17.44 1.25
CA VAL A 150 -10.26 -17.61 -0.20
C VAL A 150 -11.72 -17.65 -0.67
N GLY A 151 -11.95 -17.48 -1.97
CA GLY A 151 -13.27 -17.58 -2.57
C GLY A 151 -13.75 -19.04 -2.76
N PRO A 152 -14.96 -19.23 -3.36
CA PRO A 152 -15.61 -20.55 -3.46
C PRO A 152 -14.92 -21.50 -4.46
N GLY A 153 -14.19 -20.99 -5.45
CA GLY A 153 -13.50 -21.83 -6.45
C GLY A 153 -14.31 -22.12 -7.72
N ASP A 154 -15.42 -21.42 -7.95
CA ASP A 154 -16.39 -21.81 -8.98
C ASP A 154 -15.89 -21.54 -10.42
N ASP A 155 -15.28 -20.39 -10.71
CA ASP A 155 -14.93 -19.93 -12.06
C ASP A 155 -13.44 -19.54 -12.17
N LEU A 156 -12.52 -20.38 -11.65
CA LEU A 156 -11.10 -20.05 -11.56
C LEU A 156 -10.41 -19.83 -12.93
N GLU A 157 -10.82 -20.57 -13.96
CA GLU A 157 -10.28 -20.40 -15.33
C GLU A 157 -10.65 -19.02 -15.89
N LEU A 158 -11.92 -18.61 -15.73
CA LEU A 158 -12.37 -17.26 -16.07
C LEU A 158 -11.59 -16.22 -15.28
N GLY A 159 -11.43 -16.45 -13.97
CA GLY A 159 -10.67 -15.57 -13.07
C GLY A 159 -9.23 -15.39 -13.52
N ALA A 160 -8.54 -16.48 -13.85
CA ALA A 160 -7.17 -16.46 -14.35
C ALA A 160 -7.04 -15.67 -15.68
N LYS A 161 -7.98 -15.91 -16.61
CA LYS A 161 -8.00 -15.17 -17.87
C LYS A 161 -8.22 -13.68 -17.66
N LEU A 162 -9.22 -13.31 -16.86
CA LEU A 162 -9.52 -11.90 -16.56
C LEU A 162 -8.34 -11.21 -15.87
N TYR A 163 -7.66 -11.89 -14.93
CA TYR A 163 -6.48 -11.37 -14.26
C TYR A 163 -5.35 -11.07 -15.25
N LYS A 164 -5.03 -12.05 -16.08
CA LYS A 164 -3.99 -11.92 -17.10
C LYS A 164 -4.25 -10.74 -18.06
N ASP A 165 -5.48 -10.62 -18.52
CA ASP A 165 -5.84 -9.63 -19.54
C ASP A 165 -5.97 -8.21 -18.97
N ASN A 166 -6.27 -8.06 -17.66
CA ASN A 166 -6.69 -6.77 -17.10
C ASN A 166 -5.88 -6.30 -15.88
N CYS A 167 -5.18 -7.17 -15.15
CA CYS A 167 -4.65 -6.84 -13.83
C CYS A 167 -3.12 -6.86 -13.76
N VAL A 168 -2.47 -7.77 -14.50
CA VAL A 168 -1.01 -8.02 -14.46
C VAL A 168 -0.20 -6.75 -14.63
N ARG A 169 -0.56 -5.87 -15.55
CA ARG A 169 0.17 -4.63 -15.84
C ARG A 169 0.42 -3.76 -14.60
N CYS A 170 -0.51 -3.77 -13.66
CA CYS A 170 -0.45 -2.93 -12.46
C CYS A 170 -0.16 -3.74 -11.19
N HIS A 171 -0.69 -4.96 -11.09
CA HIS A 171 -0.58 -5.76 -9.88
C HIS A 171 0.49 -6.86 -9.93
N GLY A 172 1.19 -7.01 -11.07
CA GLY A 172 2.20 -8.05 -11.26
C GLY A 172 1.60 -9.41 -11.64
N GLU A 173 2.46 -10.38 -11.96
CA GLU A 173 2.02 -11.71 -12.43
C GLU A 173 1.28 -12.49 -11.34
N ASN A 174 1.64 -12.28 -10.06
CA ASN A 174 1.07 -13.00 -8.93
C ASN A 174 0.35 -12.08 -7.92
N GLY A 175 0.08 -10.82 -8.27
CA GLY A 175 -0.57 -9.88 -7.36
C GLY A 175 0.35 -9.21 -6.36
N GLU A 176 1.65 -9.20 -6.62
CA GLU A 176 2.69 -8.60 -5.76
C GLU A 176 2.65 -7.07 -5.68
N GLY A 177 2.00 -6.42 -6.66
CA GLY A 177 1.92 -4.96 -6.76
C GLY A 177 3.19 -4.31 -7.29
N ILE A 178 3.18 -2.97 -7.37
CA ILE A 178 4.33 -2.13 -7.75
C ILE A 178 4.40 -0.98 -6.76
N LYS A 179 5.25 -1.10 -5.74
CA LYS A 179 5.32 -0.16 -4.62
C LYS A 179 5.68 1.28 -5.04
N GLU A 180 6.54 1.43 -6.04
CA GLU A 180 6.97 2.74 -6.59
C GLU A 180 5.81 3.49 -7.28
N LYS A 181 4.75 2.77 -7.65
CA LYS A 181 3.55 3.32 -8.29
C LYS A 181 2.31 3.30 -7.38
N PHE A 182 2.50 2.97 -6.11
CA PHE A 182 1.40 2.78 -5.15
C PHE A 182 0.36 1.74 -5.59
N PHE A 183 0.75 0.81 -6.46
CA PHE A 183 -0.10 -0.30 -6.83
C PHE A 183 0.00 -1.37 -5.75
N PRO A 184 -1.11 -1.68 -5.05
CA PRO A 184 -1.06 -2.53 -3.88
C PRO A 184 -0.76 -3.99 -4.23
N ARG A 185 -0.08 -4.65 -3.30
CA ARG A 185 -0.06 -6.10 -3.21
C ARG A 185 -1.50 -6.57 -2.94
N ILE A 186 -1.99 -7.50 -3.74
CA ILE A 186 -3.34 -8.06 -3.62
C ILE A 186 -3.32 -9.58 -3.40
N GLN A 187 -2.18 -10.25 -3.67
CA GLN A 187 -1.97 -11.65 -3.29
C GLN A 187 -2.01 -11.82 -1.76
N GLY A 188 -2.49 -12.94 -1.30
CA GLY A 188 -2.59 -13.24 0.13
C GLY A 188 -3.66 -12.46 0.89
N GLN A 189 -4.39 -11.56 0.24
CA GLN A 189 -5.46 -10.80 0.86
C GLN A 189 -6.78 -11.59 0.87
N HIS A 190 -7.63 -11.34 1.87
CA HIS A 190 -8.92 -12.01 2.03
C HIS A 190 -9.88 -11.75 0.87
N TYR A 191 -10.47 -12.81 0.32
CA TYR A 191 -11.44 -12.76 -0.78
C TYR A 191 -12.56 -11.75 -0.56
N LYS A 192 -13.23 -11.82 0.60
CA LYS A 192 -14.38 -10.94 0.89
C LYS A 192 -13.99 -9.47 0.99
N TYR A 193 -12.79 -9.18 1.51
CA TYR A 193 -12.27 -7.80 1.52
C TYR A 193 -11.98 -7.31 0.11
N LEU A 194 -11.27 -8.11 -0.69
CA LEU A 194 -10.97 -7.77 -2.09
C LEU A 194 -12.23 -7.54 -2.91
N LEU A 195 -13.22 -8.44 -2.78
CA LEU A 195 -14.49 -8.34 -3.51
C LEU A 195 -15.21 -7.04 -3.14
N ARG A 196 -15.34 -6.73 -1.85
CA ARG A 196 -15.94 -5.47 -1.38
C ARG A 196 -15.20 -4.24 -1.91
N GLN A 197 -13.86 -4.25 -1.90
CA GLN A 197 -13.09 -3.12 -2.43
C GLN A 197 -13.26 -2.97 -3.94
N PHE A 198 -13.33 -4.08 -4.66
CA PHE A 198 -13.53 -4.08 -6.10
C PHE A 198 -14.91 -3.50 -6.47
N GLU A 199 -15.96 -3.94 -5.78
CA GLU A 199 -17.31 -3.38 -5.92
C GLU A 199 -17.34 -1.88 -5.61
N TRP A 200 -16.70 -1.45 -4.51
CA TRP A 200 -16.66 -0.05 -4.13
C TRP A 200 -15.89 0.84 -5.12
N ILE A 201 -14.83 0.30 -5.74
CA ILE A 201 -14.10 1.00 -6.79
C ILE A 201 -14.99 1.13 -8.04
N ARG A 202 -15.61 0.04 -8.50
CA ARG A 202 -16.51 0.04 -9.66
C ARG A 202 -17.68 1.00 -9.48
N ASP A 203 -18.30 0.97 -8.31
CA ASP A 203 -19.51 1.73 -8.00
C ASP A 203 -19.20 3.18 -7.55
N GLY A 204 -17.94 3.61 -7.61
CA GLY A 204 -17.50 4.97 -7.24
C GLY A 204 -17.56 5.30 -5.74
N LYS A 205 -17.81 4.30 -4.89
CA LYS A 205 -17.85 4.47 -3.42
C LYS A 205 -16.47 4.69 -2.82
N ARG A 206 -15.42 4.11 -3.42
CA ARG A 206 -14.03 4.32 -3.00
C ARG A 206 -13.44 5.50 -3.76
N ARG A 207 -13.57 6.70 -3.21
CA ARG A 207 -13.21 7.97 -3.85
C ARG A 207 -11.73 8.12 -4.18
N ASN A 208 -10.84 7.52 -3.39
CA ASN A 208 -9.40 7.52 -3.64
C ASN A 208 -8.94 6.43 -4.62
N ALA A 209 -9.85 5.81 -5.37
CA ALA A 209 -9.51 4.80 -6.35
C ALA A 209 -8.71 5.42 -7.52
N ASN A 210 -7.69 4.68 -7.99
CA ASN A 210 -6.94 5.10 -9.16
C ASN A 210 -7.86 5.19 -10.38
N PRO A 211 -7.90 6.32 -11.13
CA PRO A 211 -8.77 6.48 -12.29
C PRO A 211 -8.58 5.40 -13.36
N ASP A 212 -7.34 4.92 -13.57
CA ASP A 212 -7.06 3.82 -14.50
C ASP A 212 -7.67 2.51 -14.02
N MET A 213 -7.61 2.24 -12.70
CA MET A 213 -8.27 1.08 -12.10
C MET A 213 -9.79 1.16 -12.27
N VAL A 214 -10.40 2.31 -11.99
CA VAL A 214 -11.85 2.53 -12.19
C VAL A 214 -12.23 2.26 -13.64
N LYS A 215 -11.50 2.85 -14.59
CA LYS A 215 -11.73 2.66 -16.01
C LYS A 215 -11.60 1.19 -16.43
N GLN A 216 -10.58 0.50 -15.91
CA GLN A 216 -10.28 -0.89 -16.24
C GLN A 216 -11.42 -1.84 -15.85
N ILE A 217 -12.05 -1.60 -14.70
CA ILE A 217 -13.05 -2.52 -14.14
C ILE A 217 -14.50 -2.11 -14.35
N ASN A 218 -14.74 -0.94 -14.96
CA ASN A 218 -16.08 -0.39 -15.14
C ASN A 218 -17.05 -1.34 -15.88
N GLY A 219 -16.52 -2.15 -16.82
CA GLY A 219 -17.30 -3.11 -17.60
C GLY A 219 -17.45 -4.50 -16.96
N PHE A 220 -16.89 -4.73 -15.76
CA PHE A 220 -16.94 -6.06 -15.12
C PHE A 220 -18.35 -6.36 -14.58
N SER A 221 -18.89 -7.50 -14.99
CA SER A 221 -20.10 -8.05 -14.38
C SER A 221 -19.82 -8.57 -12.96
N ASN A 222 -20.88 -8.80 -12.19
CA ASN A 222 -20.73 -9.43 -10.86
C ASN A 222 -20.08 -10.82 -10.94
N LYS A 223 -20.31 -11.55 -12.04
CA LYS A 223 -19.66 -12.84 -12.29
C LYS A 223 -18.16 -12.65 -12.50
N ASP A 224 -17.77 -11.72 -13.37
CA ASP A 224 -16.35 -11.44 -13.64
C ASP A 224 -15.60 -11.02 -12.38
N MET A 225 -16.20 -10.13 -11.57
CA MET A 225 -15.62 -9.69 -10.31
C MET A 225 -15.39 -10.86 -9.35
N LYS A 226 -16.40 -11.70 -9.14
CA LYS A 226 -16.27 -12.87 -8.25
C LYS A 226 -15.19 -13.82 -8.74
N ALA A 227 -15.16 -14.12 -10.04
CA ALA A 227 -14.19 -15.02 -10.63
C ALA A 227 -12.75 -14.49 -10.50
N VAL A 228 -12.50 -13.22 -10.89
CA VAL A 228 -11.14 -12.66 -10.84
C VAL A 228 -10.65 -12.50 -9.40
N ILE A 229 -11.51 -12.09 -8.47
CA ILE A 229 -11.13 -11.93 -7.07
C ILE A 229 -10.94 -13.29 -6.37
N ASP A 230 -11.71 -14.31 -6.74
CA ASP A 230 -11.47 -15.67 -6.24
C ASP A 230 -10.08 -16.17 -6.70
N PHE A 231 -9.76 -16.02 -7.98
CA PHE A 231 -8.43 -16.34 -8.49
C PHE A 231 -7.34 -15.59 -7.74
N VAL A 232 -7.47 -14.26 -7.56
CA VAL A 232 -6.48 -13.43 -6.84
C VAL A 232 -6.31 -13.86 -5.39
N SER A 233 -7.39 -14.21 -4.69
CA SER A 233 -7.34 -14.65 -3.29
C SER A 233 -6.51 -15.93 -3.08
N ARG A 234 -6.25 -16.68 -4.16
CA ARG A 234 -5.43 -17.91 -4.16
C ARG A 234 -3.98 -17.69 -4.59
N GLN A 235 -3.64 -16.48 -5.05
CA GLN A 235 -2.27 -16.13 -5.37
C GLN A 235 -1.45 -16.09 -4.07
N LYS A 236 -0.38 -16.89 -4.04
CA LYS A 236 0.44 -17.02 -2.83
C LYS A 236 1.63 -16.08 -2.87
N PRO A 237 1.88 -15.33 -1.79
CA PRO A 237 3.14 -14.63 -1.60
C PRO A 237 4.35 -15.60 -1.63
N PRO A 238 5.56 -15.09 -1.91
CA PRO A 238 6.78 -15.87 -1.73
C PRO A 238 6.84 -16.47 -0.31
N LYS A 239 7.40 -17.68 -0.19
CA LYS A 239 7.49 -18.36 1.10
C LYS A 239 8.24 -17.53 2.17
N ALA A 240 9.20 -16.72 1.75
CA ALA A 240 9.95 -15.84 2.64
C ALA A 240 9.10 -14.72 3.25
N ASP A 241 7.99 -14.35 2.61
CA ASP A 241 7.08 -13.30 3.08
C ASP A 241 5.96 -13.88 3.99
N LEU A 242 5.87 -15.21 4.10
CA LEU A 242 4.82 -15.87 4.87
C LEU A 242 5.29 -16.20 6.28
N ALA A 243 4.38 -16.16 7.24
CA ALA A 243 4.59 -16.75 8.55
C ALA A 243 4.81 -18.27 8.43
N GLU A 244 5.53 -18.83 9.39
CA GLU A 244 5.87 -20.26 9.40
C GLU A 244 4.66 -21.19 9.45
N SER A 245 3.59 -20.72 10.13
CA SER A 245 2.32 -21.43 10.25
C SER A 245 1.15 -20.47 10.40
N LYS A 246 -0.07 -21.02 10.25
CA LYS A 246 -1.33 -20.29 10.55
C LYS A 246 -1.52 -19.98 12.05
N ASP A 247 -0.74 -20.61 12.90
CA ASP A 247 -0.79 -20.46 14.37
C ASP A 247 0.40 -19.60 14.87
N TRP A 248 1.12 -18.93 13.98
CA TRP A 248 2.19 -17.99 14.31
C TRP A 248 1.63 -16.80 15.09
N LEU A 249 2.28 -16.46 16.18
CA LEU A 249 2.00 -15.28 16.99
C LEU A 249 3.09 -14.24 16.76
N ASN A 250 2.71 -12.99 16.74
CA ASN A 250 3.64 -11.90 16.55
C ASN A 250 4.43 -11.64 17.84
N PRO A 251 5.75 -11.89 17.85
CA PRO A 251 6.57 -11.79 19.08
C PRO A 251 6.70 -10.35 19.61
N ASP A 252 6.31 -9.34 18.85
CA ASP A 252 6.32 -7.95 19.33
C ASP A 252 5.09 -7.64 20.24
N PHE A 253 4.15 -8.58 20.39
CA PHE A 253 2.90 -8.45 21.16
C PHE A 253 2.71 -9.55 22.23
N ASP A 254 3.78 -10.26 22.56
CA ASP A 254 3.79 -11.29 23.64
C ASP A 254 3.93 -10.66 25.05
#